data_28a323227630680f82a9b64a7403cc00
#
_entry.id   28a323227630680f82a9b64a7403cc00
#
_cell.length_a   1.000
_cell.length_b   1.000
_cell.length_c   1.000
_cell.angle_alpha   90.00
_cell.angle_beta   90.00
_cell.angle_gamma   90.00
#
_symmetry.space_group_name_H-M   'P 1'
#
loop_
_entity.id
_entity.type
_entity.pdbx_description
1 polymer ?
#
loop_
_entity_poly.entity_id
_entity_poly.type
_entity_poly.pdbx_seq_one_letter_code
_entity_poly.pdbx_strand_id
1 'polypeptide(L)'
;MEKNIIDLHMHTLYSDDGEFSPSELIKLCKDAGIKIAAIADHNSVKAVEEAVREGEKNAITVIPAIEIDCIYEGVNLHLLGYYIDPKFQRFYELEEDILRQEQTASPKRVELIQKAGIYVNLDKIKNLSKDGVITGEMIAESSLYEPENKDNDLLKPYLSGGSRS
;
A
#
# COMPACT_ATOMS: atom_id res chain seq x y z
N MET A 1 -1.37 15.38 27.61
CA MET A 1 -1.34 15.43 26.14
C MET A 1 -2.77 15.21 25.66
N GLU A 2 -3.30 16.15 24.90
CA GLU A 2 -4.56 15.89 24.20
C GLU A 2 -4.39 14.69 23.30
N LYS A 3 -5.26 13.70 23.40
CA LYS A 3 -5.24 12.54 22.51
C LYS A 3 -5.75 12.99 21.13
N ASN A 4 -5.02 12.63 20.07
CA ASN A 4 -5.56 12.75 18.73
C ASN A 4 -6.83 11.91 18.64
N ILE A 5 -7.95 12.56 18.33
CA ILE A 5 -9.26 11.91 18.23
C ILE A 5 -9.70 11.71 16.78
N ILE A 6 -8.90 12.18 15.85
CA ILE A 6 -9.18 12.16 14.40
C ILE A 6 -7.95 11.60 13.69
N ASP A 7 -8.18 10.62 12.81
CA ASP A 7 -7.22 10.14 11.84
C ASP A 7 -7.92 9.95 10.49
N LEU A 8 -7.51 10.71 9.50
CA LEU A 8 -8.18 10.78 8.20
C LEU A 8 -7.38 10.14 7.06
N HIS A 9 -6.27 9.46 7.38
CA HIS A 9 -5.45 8.83 6.34
C HIS A 9 -4.83 7.55 6.89
N MET A 10 -5.52 6.45 6.69
CA MET A 10 -5.07 5.11 7.09
C MET A 10 -5.33 4.12 5.97
N HIS A 11 -4.46 3.11 5.90
CA HIS A 11 -4.50 2.05 4.88
C HIS A 11 -4.78 0.70 5.49
N THR A 12 -5.48 -0.16 4.74
CA THR A 12 -5.77 -1.53 5.11
C THR A 12 -5.03 -2.51 4.20
N LEU A 13 -5.23 -3.80 4.40
CA LEU A 13 -4.67 -4.87 3.56
C LEU A 13 -5.09 -4.79 2.07
N TYR A 14 -5.96 -3.86 1.69
CA TYR A 14 -6.32 -3.57 0.30
C TYR A 14 -5.37 -2.58 -0.37
N SER A 15 -4.44 -1.97 0.41
CA SER A 15 -3.27 -1.23 -0.07
C SER A 15 -2.01 -2.07 0.07
N ASP A 16 -0.99 -1.78 -0.74
CA ASP A 16 0.31 -2.48 -0.70
C ASP A 16 1.07 -2.24 0.61
N ASP A 17 0.79 -1.11 1.26
CA ASP A 17 1.44 -0.62 2.48
C ASP A 17 0.56 -0.79 3.74
N GLY A 18 -0.62 -1.40 3.62
CA GLY A 18 -1.51 -1.68 4.73
C GLY A 18 -1.41 -3.14 5.22
N GLU A 19 -1.39 -3.34 6.54
CA GLU A 19 -1.20 -4.66 7.16
C GLU A 19 -2.47 -5.26 7.76
N PHE A 20 -3.44 -4.41 8.16
CA PHE A 20 -4.62 -4.83 8.92
C PHE A 20 -5.86 -4.92 8.04
N SER A 21 -6.74 -5.85 8.35
CA SER A 21 -8.10 -5.81 7.80
C SER A 21 -8.85 -4.55 8.27
N PRO A 22 -9.89 -4.09 7.54
CA PRO A 22 -10.67 -2.94 7.96
C PRO A 22 -11.23 -3.07 9.39
N SER A 23 -11.70 -4.26 9.75
CA SER A 23 -12.22 -4.54 11.09
C SER A 23 -11.15 -4.47 12.18
N GLU A 24 -9.94 -4.97 11.92
CA GLU A 24 -8.81 -4.89 12.86
C GLU A 24 -8.36 -3.45 13.04
N LEU A 25 -8.22 -2.70 11.94
CA LEU A 25 -7.80 -1.31 11.98
C LEU A 25 -8.77 -0.43 12.78
N ILE A 26 -10.09 -0.63 12.62
CA ILE A 26 -11.11 0.09 13.42
C ILE A 26 -11.01 -0.25 14.91
N LYS A 27 -10.68 -1.50 15.27
CA LYS A 27 -10.44 -1.87 16.68
C LYS A 27 -9.20 -1.19 17.25
N LEU A 28 -8.11 -1.12 16.48
CA LEU A 28 -6.91 -0.36 16.86
C LEU A 28 -7.22 1.13 17.05
N CYS A 29 -8.02 1.72 16.17
CA CYS A 29 -8.51 3.09 16.34
C CYS A 29 -9.27 3.28 17.66
N LYS A 30 -10.14 2.34 18.01
CA LYS A 30 -10.86 2.36 19.30
C LYS A 30 -9.91 2.35 20.48
N ASP A 31 -8.94 1.46 20.47
CA ASP A 31 -7.96 1.30 21.55
C ASP A 31 -7.06 2.55 21.67
N ALA A 32 -6.73 3.18 20.55
CA ALA A 32 -6.03 4.46 20.49
C ALA A 32 -6.88 5.67 20.92
N GLY A 33 -8.21 5.50 21.01
CA GLY A 33 -9.15 6.56 21.37
C GLY A 33 -9.58 7.46 20.22
N ILE A 34 -9.33 7.04 18.97
CA ILE A 34 -9.82 7.72 17.75
C ILE A 34 -11.35 7.69 17.72
N LYS A 35 -11.96 8.78 17.32
CA LYS A 35 -13.42 8.97 17.21
C LYS A 35 -13.89 9.18 15.79
N ILE A 36 -13.04 9.76 14.96
CA ILE A 36 -13.30 9.99 13.55
C ILE A 36 -12.12 9.41 12.78
N ALA A 37 -12.41 8.53 11.85
CA ALA A 37 -11.41 7.82 11.05
C ALA A 37 -11.76 7.91 9.56
N ALA A 38 -10.76 7.86 8.68
CA ALA A 38 -10.98 7.57 7.28
C ALA A 38 -10.01 6.47 6.83
N ILE A 39 -10.53 5.50 6.09
CA ILE A 39 -9.75 4.50 5.39
C ILE A 39 -9.63 4.97 3.95
N ALA A 40 -8.40 5.19 3.50
CA ALA A 40 -8.10 5.77 2.21
C ALA A 40 -7.08 4.89 1.46
N ASP A 41 -7.47 3.65 1.18
CA ASP A 41 -6.62 2.71 0.47
C ASP A 41 -6.24 3.22 -0.92
N HIS A 42 -5.03 2.91 -1.37
CA HIS A 42 -4.55 3.27 -2.69
C HIS A 42 -5.43 2.64 -3.78
N ASN A 43 -6.07 3.50 -4.56
CA ASN A 43 -6.87 3.16 -5.75
C ASN A 43 -8.01 2.16 -5.50
N SER A 44 -8.35 1.87 -4.24
CA SER A 44 -9.35 0.89 -3.85
C SER A 44 -10.39 1.44 -2.87
N VAL A 45 -11.64 1.03 -3.05
CA VAL A 45 -12.75 1.34 -2.12
C VAL A 45 -13.25 0.08 -1.38
N LYS A 46 -12.57 -1.05 -1.53
CA LYS A 46 -13.01 -2.36 -1.01
C LYS A 46 -13.13 -2.41 0.51
N ALA A 47 -12.30 -1.67 1.21
CA ALA A 47 -12.31 -1.59 2.68
C ALA A 47 -13.51 -0.84 3.24
N VAL A 48 -14.07 0.12 2.47
CA VAL A 48 -14.93 1.19 2.99
C VAL A 48 -16.19 0.66 3.65
N GLU A 49 -16.92 -0.23 3.00
CA GLU A 49 -18.19 -0.74 3.56
C GLU A 49 -17.97 -1.55 4.86
N GLU A 50 -16.89 -2.34 4.93
CA GLU A 50 -16.55 -3.08 6.13
C GLU A 50 -16.13 -2.13 7.26
N ALA A 51 -15.28 -1.16 6.96
CA ALA A 51 -14.81 -0.18 7.94
C ALA A 51 -15.97 0.65 8.52
N VAL A 52 -16.91 1.10 7.68
CA VAL A 52 -18.10 1.85 8.14
C VAL A 52 -18.94 1.00 9.10
N ARG A 53 -19.26 -0.25 8.73
CA ARG A 53 -20.03 -1.16 9.59
C ARG A 53 -19.32 -1.45 10.92
N GLU A 54 -18.01 -1.61 10.90
CA GLU A 54 -17.24 -1.88 12.12
C GLU A 54 -17.10 -0.60 12.97
N GLY A 55 -17.00 0.57 12.33
CA GLY A 55 -17.03 1.87 13.00
C GLY A 55 -18.31 2.09 13.81
N GLU A 56 -19.47 1.79 13.23
CA GLU A 56 -20.76 1.87 13.91
C GLU A 56 -20.80 1.01 15.19
N LYS A 57 -20.30 -0.22 15.13
CA LYS A 57 -20.24 -1.13 16.30
C LYS A 57 -19.30 -0.62 17.40
N ASN A 58 -18.28 0.16 17.04
CA ASN A 58 -17.24 0.65 17.94
C ASN A 58 -17.43 2.12 18.35
N ALA A 59 -18.52 2.76 17.96
CA ALA A 59 -18.80 4.19 18.18
C ALA A 59 -17.70 5.11 17.60
N ILE A 60 -17.20 4.75 16.41
CA ILE A 60 -16.25 5.53 15.60
C ILE A 60 -16.99 5.97 14.33
N THR A 61 -16.92 7.26 14.02
CA THR A 61 -17.40 7.79 12.75
C THR A 61 -16.36 7.50 11.68
N VAL A 62 -16.69 6.63 10.72
CA VAL A 62 -15.82 6.35 9.58
C VAL A 62 -16.29 7.16 8.38
N ILE A 63 -15.39 8.00 7.85
CA ILE A 63 -15.61 8.76 6.62
C ILE A 63 -15.18 7.89 5.43
N PRO A 64 -16.09 7.58 4.47
CA PRO A 64 -15.72 6.91 3.24
C PRO A 64 -14.66 7.70 2.48
N ALA A 65 -13.52 7.07 2.18
CA ALA A 65 -12.41 7.73 1.51
C ALA A 65 -11.70 6.80 0.52
N ILE A 66 -10.84 7.39 -0.29
CA ILE A 66 -9.92 6.73 -1.23
C ILE A 66 -8.68 7.60 -1.39
N GLU A 67 -7.53 7.00 -1.60
CA GLU A 67 -6.34 7.66 -2.10
C GLU A 67 -6.10 7.25 -3.55
N ILE A 68 -6.04 8.23 -4.45
CA ILE A 68 -5.82 7.98 -5.89
C ILE A 68 -4.39 8.37 -6.24
N ASP A 69 -3.62 7.38 -6.72
CA ASP A 69 -2.31 7.61 -7.30
C ASP A 69 -2.46 8.18 -8.70
N CYS A 70 -1.85 9.32 -8.94
CA CYS A 70 -1.93 9.98 -10.23
C CYS A 70 -0.62 10.69 -10.59
N ILE A 71 -0.47 11.00 -11.87
CA ILE A 71 0.67 11.78 -12.38
C ILE A 71 0.12 13.06 -13.00
N TYR A 72 0.63 14.19 -12.51
CA TYR A 72 0.34 15.48 -13.10
C TYR A 72 1.65 16.18 -13.47
N GLU A 73 1.80 16.55 -14.74
CA GLU A 73 3.00 17.20 -15.29
C GLU A 73 4.32 16.47 -14.94
N GLY A 74 4.30 15.13 -14.89
CA GLY A 74 5.46 14.30 -14.58
C GLY A 74 5.76 14.16 -13.09
N VAL A 75 4.91 14.72 -12.23
CA VAL A 75 5.01 14.58 -10.76
C VAL A 75 3.99 13.56 -10.27
N ASN A 76 4.46 12.60 -9.47
CA ASN A 76 3.57 11.67 -8.78
C ASN A 76 2.83 12.41 -7.65
N LEU A 77 1.53 12.26 -7.61
CA LEU A 77 0.65 12.85 -6.60
C LEU A 77 -0.25 11.77 -6.03
N HIS A 78 -0.52 11.87 -4.74
CA HIS A 78 -1.54 11.11 -4.03
C HIS A 78 -2.71 12.03 -3.71
N LEU A 79 -3.86 11.76 -4.29
CA LEU A 79 -5.05 12.59 -4.14
C LEU A 79 -6.05 11.91 -3.21
N LEU A 80 -6.28 12.51 -2.04
CA LEU A 80 -7.27 12.01 -1.09
C LEU A 80 -8.68 12.50 -1.43
N GLY A 81 -9.59 11.56 -1.62
CA GLY A 81 -11.02 11.81 -1.79
C GLY A 81 -11.79 11.40 -0.53
N TYR A 82 -12.62 12.30 0.00
CA TYR A 82 -13.47 12.02 1.17
C TYR A 82 -14.95 12.13 0.84
N TYR A 83 -15.80 11.46 1.63
CA TYR A 83 -17.24 11.39 1.45
C TYR A 83 -17.62 10.82 0.09
N ILE A 84 -16.83 9.88 -0.40
CA ILE A 84 -17.08 9.19 -1.65
C ILE A 84 -18.28 8.23 -1.51
N ASP A 85 -18.93 7.93 -2.64
CA ASP A 85 -19.84 6.80 -2.74
C ASP A 85 -19.04 5.54 -3.13
N PRO A 86 -18.80 4.59 -2.22
CA PRO A 86 -18.01 3.39 -2.53
C PRO A 86 -18.67 2.49 -3.57
N LYS A 87 -19.96 2.70 -3.89
CA LYS A 87 -20.69 1.93 -4.92
C LYS A 87 -20.55 2.54 -6.32
N PHE A 88 -19.89 3.68 -6.44
CA PHE A 88 -19.69 4.31 -7.73
C PHE A 88 -18.79 3.45 -8.62
N GLN A 89 -19.34 2.93 -9.69
CA GLN A 89 -18.72 1.94 -10.58
C GLN A 89 -17.31 2.35 -11.09
N ARG A 90 -17.07 3.65 -11.25
CA ARG A 90 -15.78 4.16 -11.74
C ARG A 90 -14.59 3.87 -10.82
N PHE A 91 -14.80 3.67 -9.52
CA PHE A 91 -13.72 3.27 -8.61
C PHE A 91 -13.25 1.84 -8.89
N TYR A 92 -14.18 0.94 -9.19
CA TYR A 92 -13.84 -0.44 -9.56
C TYR A 92 -13.15 -0.51 -10.93
N GLU A 93 -13.63 0.27 -11.90
CA GLU A 93 -12.97 0.40 -13.21
C GLU A 93 -11.55 0.96 -13.08
N LEU A 94 -11.35 1.98 -12.22
CA LEU A 94 -10.03 2.55 -11.92
C LEU A 94 -9.10 1.49 -11.33
N GLU A 95 -9.55 0.75 -10.32
CA GLU A 95 -8.77 -0.31 -9.68
C GLU A 95 -8.35 -1.38 -10.69
N GLU A 96 -9.28 -1.84 -11.54
CA GLU A 96 -8.97 -2.81 -12.60
C GLU A 96 -7.98 -2.26 -13.64
N ASP A 97 -8.10 -0.99 -14.03
CA ASP A 97 -7.18 -0.35 -14.97
C ASP A 97 -5.78 -0.25 -14.39
N ILE A 98 -5.65 0.16 -13.14
CA ILE A 98 -4.38 0.26 -12.43
C ILE A 98 -3.76 -1.13 -12.27
N LEU A 99 -4.53 -2.14 -11.85
CA LEU A 99 -4.05 -3.51 -11.73
C LEU A 99 -3.45 -4.00 -13.06
N ARG A 100 -4.13 -3.77 -14.19
CA ARG A 100 -3.62 -4.15 -15.52
C ARG A 100 -2.31 -3.42 -15.89
N GLN A 101 -2.22 -2.12 -15.54
CA GLN A 101 -1.01 -1.34 -15.77
C GLN A 101 0.14 -1.87 -14.94
N GLU A 102 -0.07 -2.13 -13.66
CA GLU A 102 0.92 -2.69 -12.75
C GLU A 102 1.39 -4.08 -13.17
N GLN A 103 0.49 -4.98 -13.55
CA GLN A 103 0.84 -6.29 -14.10
C GLN A 103 1.72 -6.19 -15.35
N THR A 104 1.45 -5.20 -16.21
CA THR A 104 2.23 -4.96 -17.43
C THR A 104 3.61 -4.35 -17.11
N ALA A 105 3.70 -3.47 -16.13
CA ALA A 105 4.92 -2.79 -15.73
C ALA A 105 5.87 -3.68 -14.91
N SER A 106 5.33 -4.62 -14.15
CA SER A 106 6.06 -5.45 -13.21
C SER A 106 7.26 -6.21 -13.81
N PRO A 107 7.13 -6.95 -14.93
CA PRO A 107 8.27 -7.63 -15.53
C PRO A 107 9.37 -6.67 -15.98
N LYS A 108 8.98 -5.49 -16.46
CA LYS A 108 9.92 -4.46 -16.90
C LYS A 108 10.70 -3.84 -15.75
N ARG A 109 10.06 -3.66 -14.58
CA ARG A 109 10.75 -3.22 -13.35
C ARG A 109 11.86 -4.18 -12.97
N VAL A 110 11.56 -5.49 -12.91
CA VAL A 110 12.54 -6.53 -12.60
C VAL A 110 13.70 -6.52 -13.62
N GLU A 111 13.37 -6.45 -14.91
CA GLU A 111 14.39 -6.39 -15.99
C GLU A 111 15.32 -5.19 -15.83
N LEU A 112 14.78 -4.01 -15.50
CA LEU A 112 15.57 -2.78 -15.31
C LEU A 112 16.52 -2.90 -14.12
N ILE A 113 16.08 -3.47 -13.01
CA ILE A 113 16.90 -3.72 -11.83
C ILE A 113 18.01 -4.71 -12.12
N GLN A 114 17.70 -5.81 -12.84
CA GLN A 114 18.71 -6.78 -13.29
C GLN A 114 19.74 -6.16 -14.26
N LYS A 115 19.30 -5.30 -15.18
CA LYS A 115 20.20 -4.54 -16.07
C LYS A 115 21.11 -3.58 -15.32
N ALA A 116 20.67 -3.06 -14.19
CA ALA A 116 21.52 -2.26 -13.30
C ALA A 116 22.55 -3.09 -12.52
N GLY A 117 22.60 -4.40 -12.72
CA GLY A 117 23.57 -5.30 -12.09
C GLY A 117 23.14 -5.79 -10.70
N ILE A 118 21.86 -5.69 -10.36
CA ILE A 118 21.33 -6.20 -9.11
C ILE A 118 20.69 -7.56 -9.38
N TYR A 119 21.14 -8.59 -8.66
CA TYR A 119 20.50 -9.90 -8.69
C TYR A 119 19.15 -9.83 -7.99
N VAL A 120 18.12 -10.41 -8.62
CA VAL A 120 16.75 -10.50 -8.09
C VAL A 120 16.34 -11.96 -8.04
N ASN A 121 16.01 -12.45 -6.85
CA ASN A 121 15.53 -13.80 -6.65
C ASN A 121 14.08 -13.94 -7.15
N LEU A 122 13.93 -14.48 -8.38
CA LEU A 122 12.63 -14.59 -9.04
C LEU A 122 11.67 -15.56 -8.34
N ASP A 123 12.17 -16.58 -7.66
CA ASP A 123 11.31 -17.51 -6.91
C ASP A 123 10.74 -16.83 -5.67
N LYS A 124 11.54 -15.99 -5.03
CA LYS A 124 11.06 -15.13 -3.92
C LYS A 124 9.98 -14.15 -4.39
N ILE A 125 10.21 -13.46 -5.51
CA ILE A 125 9.22 -12.55 -6.12
C ILE A 125 7.92 -13.28 -6.42
N LYS A 126 7.97 -14.48 -7.01
CA LYS A 126 6.79 -15.30 -7.28
C LYS A 126 5.95 -15.60 -6.04
N ASN A 127 6.63 -15.85 -4.91
CA ASN A 127 5.96 -16.15 -3.64
C ASN A 127 5.36 -14.89 -2.98
N LEU A 128 5.96 -13.73 -3.19
CA LEU A 128 5.50 -12.45 -2.66
C LEU A 128 4.39 -11.82 -3.51
N SER A 129 4.53 -11.94 -4.84
CA SER A 129 3.61 -11.33 -5.81
C SER A 129 2.21 -11.95 -5.72
N LYS A 130 1.22 -11.10 -5.55
CA LYS A 130 -0.19 -11.43 -5.73
C LYS A 130 -0.64 -10.87 -7.08
N ASP A 131 -1.48 -11.59 -7.77
CA ASP A 131 -2.10 -11.15 -9.03
C ASP A 131 -1.13 -10.66 -10.13
N GLY A 132 0.16 -11.05 -10.04
CA GLY A 132 1.18 -10.69 -11.02
C GLY A 132 1.74 -9.28 -10.88
N VAL A 133 1.39 -8.55 -9.83
CA VAL A 133 1.99 -7.25 -9.49
C VAL A 133 3.28 -7.45 -8.71
N ILE A 134 4.32 -6.69 -9.06
CA ILE A 134 5.63 -6.70 -8.39
C ILE A 134 5.96 -5.27 -7.98
N THR A 135 5.96 -5.02 -6.68
CA THR A 135 6.26 -3.71 -6.10
C THR A 135 7.77 -3.50 -5.90
N GLY A 136 8.16 -2.27 -5.59
CA GLY A 136 9.55 -1.93 -5.25
C GLY A 136 10.02 -2.65 -3.99
N GLU A 137 9.13 -2.81 -3.00
CA GLU A 137 9.39 -3.50 -1.73
C GLU A 137 9.66 -4.99 -1.97
N MET A 138 8.86 -5.66 -2.81
CA MET A 138 9.07 -7.07 -3.18
C MET A 138 10.41 -7.27 -3.89
N ILE A 139 10.80 -6.33 -4.77
CA ILE A 139 12.11 -6.34 -5.42
C ILE A 139 13.22 -6.16 -4.38
N ALA A 140 13.08 -5.21 -3.47
CA ALA A 140 14.05 -4.98 -2.41
C ALA A 140 14.21 -6.22 -1.51
N GLU A 141 13.11 -6.81 -1.05
CA GLU A 141 13.11 -8.03 -0.24
C GLU A 141 13.73 -9.22 -0.98
N SER A 142 13.53 -9.29 -2.29
CA SER A 142 14.06 -10.36 -3.15
C SER A 142 15.51 -10.13 -3.62
N SER A 143 16.15 -9.03 -3.17
CA SER A 143 17.48 -8.64 -3.64
C SER A 143 18.46 -8.33 -2.51
N LEU A 144 18.02 -7.62 -1.46
CA LEU A 144 18.93 -6.98 -0.48
C LEU A 144 19.86 -7.97 0.25
N TYR A 145 19.38 -9.15 0.60
CA TYR A 145 20.12 -10.14 1.39
C TYR A 145 20.53 -11.37 0.60
N GLU A 146 20.44 -11.30 -0.73
CA GLU A 146 20.89 -12.39 -1.58
C GLU A 146 22.43 -12.43 -1.64
N PRO A 147 23.05 -13.62 -1.54
CA PRO A 147 24.51 -13.76 -1.55
C PRO A 147 25.18 -13.14 -2.77
N GLU A 148 24.51 -13.15 -3.91
CA GLU A 148 24.96 -12.59 -5.18
C GLU A 148 25.14 -11.06 -5.13
N ASN A 149 24.41 -10.40 -4.21
CA ASN A 149 24.40 -8.95 -4.05
C ASN A 149 25.29 -8.44 -2.91
N LYS A 150 25.95 -9.32 -2.16
CA LYS A 150 26.65 -8.96 -0.93
C LYS A 150 27.72 -7.86 -1.13
N ASP A 151 28.35 -7.82 -2.30
CA ASP A 151 29.41 -6.88 -2.66
C ASP A 151 28.92 -5.80 -3.66
N ASN A 152 27.62 -5.72 -3.89
CA ASN A 152 27.02 -4.78 -4.84
C ASN A 152 27.05 -3.34 -4.30
N ASP A 153 27.80 -2.45 -4.96
CA ASP A 153 27.96 -1.05 -4.52
C ASP A 153 26.65 -0.26 -4.46
N LEU A 154 25.69 -0.58 -5.32
CA LEU A 154 24.36 0.08 -5.34
C LEU A 154 23.53 -0.25 -4.10
N LEU A 155 23.76 -1.43 -3.51
CA LEU A 155 22.99 -1.91 -2.35
C LEU A 155 23.69 -1.66 -1.00
N LYS A 156 24.97 -1.36 -0.99
CA LYS A 156 25.76 -1.10 0.24
C LYS A 156 25.10 -0.08 1.19
N PRO A 157 24.53 1.06 0.72
CA PRO A 157 23.89 2.02 1.61
C PRO A 157 22.69 1.44 2.38
N TYR A 158 22.01 0.45 1.81
CA TYR A 158 20.83 -0.20 2.37
C TYR A 158 21.17 -1.40 3.26
N LEU A 159 22.31 -2.06 3.00
CA LEU A 159 22.79 -3.19 3.78
C LEU A 159 23.47 -2.77 5.09
N SER A 160 24.03 -1.55 5.15
CA SER A 160 24.72 -1.00 6.33
C SER A 160 23.78 -0.40 7.39
N GLY A 161 22.51 -0.24 7.09
CA GLY A 161 21.46 0.29 7.99
C GLY A 161 20.84 -0.80 8.87
N GLY A 162 21.65 -1.58 9.56
CA GLY A 162 21.18 -2.55 10.57
C GLY A 162 20.49 -1.84 11.73
N SER A 163 19.31 -2.34 12.08
CA SER A 163 18.41 -1.99 13.19
C SER A 163 17.68 -0.65 13.07
N ARG A 164 16.50 -0.71 12.50
CA ARG A 164 15.42 0.19 12.96
C ARG A 164 15.00 -0.32 14.34
N SER A 165 15.42 0.41 15.36
CA SER A 165 14.92 0.27 16.73
C SER A 165 13.50 0.79 16.82
#